data_d2f54eeb0a9a795239112c7aa9a6e8e1
#
_entry.id   d2f54eeb0a9a795239112c7aa9a6e8e1
#
_cell.length_a   1.000
_cell.length_b   1.000
_cell.length_c   1.000
_cell.angle_alpha   90.00
_cell.angle_beta   90.00
_cell.angle_gamma   90.00
#
_symmetry.space_group_name_H-M   'P 1'
#
loop_
_entity.id
_entity.type
_entity.pdbx_description
1 polymer ?
#
loop_
_entity_poly.entity_id
_entity_poly.type
_entity_poly.pdbx_seq_one_letter_code
_entity_poly.pdbx_strand_id
1 'polypeptide(L)'
;MKAGGTTRWPVELRLKKAEKLLEVAFDDGSRFRLPAEYLRVESPSAEVQGHGPGQKTLVAGRARVGIIGLEPVGNYAVRITFDDLHSTGIYSWAYLYELGVEHEKRWRAYLYGLAANGLSREPAR
;
A
#
# COMPACT_ATOMS: atom_id res chain seq x y z
N MET A 1 21.66 -17.79 7.53
CA MET A 1 20.70 -18.01 6.47
C MET A 1 19.28 -17.88 6.98
N LYS A 2 18.45 -17.29 6.21
CA LYS A 2 17.07 -17.11 6.65
C LYS A 2 16.29 -18.40 6.48
N ALA A 3 15.71 -18.86 7.56
CA ALA A 3 14.90 -20.05 7.53
C ALA A 3 13.77 -19.86 6.55
N GLY A 4 13.66 -20.76 5.59
CA GLY A 4 12.66 -20.67 4.58
C GLY A 4 12.85 -19.52 3.61
N GLY A 5 13.86 -18.68 3.83
CA GLY A 5 14.15 -17.58 2.94
C GLY A 5 13.00 -16.62 2.72
N THR A 6 12.04 -16.59 3.66
CA THR A 6 10.81 -15.85 3.43
C THR A 6 10.81 -14.46 4.06
N THR A 7 11.70 -14.21 5.03
CA THR A 7 11.74 -12.93 5.69
C THR A 7 12.53 -11.94 4.87
N ARG A 8 11.92 -10.83 4.54
CA ARG A 8 12.58 -9.73 3.85
C ARG A 8 12.62 -8.54 4.79
N TRP A 9 13.75 -7.89 4.86
CA TRP A 9 13.93 -6.73 5.74
C TRP A 9 14.16 -5.50 4.89
N PRO A 10 13.45 -4.42 5.15
CA PRO A 10 13.72 -3.18 4.44
C PRO A 10 15.03 -2.61 4.96
N VAL A 11 15.87 -2.20 4.03
CA VAL A 11 17.11 -1.50 4.36
C VAL A 11 16.94 0.00 4.20
N GLU A 12 15.88 0.42 3.51
CA GLU A 12 15.61 1.84 3.36
C GLU A 12 14.13 2.05 3.06
N LEU A 13 13.54 3.02 3.76
CA LEU A 13 12.22 3.55 3.43
C LEU A 13 12.41 5.02 3.13
N ARG A 14 12.04 5.45 1.94
CA ARG A 14 12.18 6.85 1.56
C ARG A 14 10.83 7.41 1.15
N LEU A 15 10.31 8.33 1.95
CA LEU A 15 9.04 8.96 1.65
C LEU A 15 9.28 10.16 0.76
N LYS A 16 8.70 10.13 -0.43
CA LYS A 16 8.79 11.23 -1.38
C LYS A 16 7.43 11.90 -1.47
N LYS A 17 7.21 12.86 -0.57
CA LYS A 17 5.89 13.48 -0.42
C LYS A 17 5.45 14.22 -1.67
N ALA A 18 6.34 14.99 -2.28
CA ALA A 18 5.98 15.76 -3.47
C ALA A 18 5.57 14.85 -4.62
N GLU A 19 6.18 13.67 -4.72
CA GLU A 19 5.88 12.72 -5.78
C GLU A 19 4.78 11.75 -5.37
N LYS A 20 4.35 11.80 -4.12
CA LYS A 20 3.27 10.98 -3.57
C LYS A 20 3.59 9.50 -3.71
N LEU A 21 4.78 9.12 -3.29
CA LEU A 21 5.18 7.73 -3.34
C LEU A 21 6.13 7.39 -2.19
N LEU A 22 6.23 6.10 -1.94
CA LEU A 22 7.16 5.53 -0.97
C LEU A 22 8.11 4.61 -1.70
N GLU A 23 9.41 4.86 -1.56
CA GLU A 23 10.43 3.94 -2.10
C GLU A 23 10.88 3.02 -0.99
N VAL A 24 10.93 1.74 -1.28
CA VAL A 24 11.34 0.72 -0.32
C VAL A 24 12.43 -0.12 -0.94
N ALA A 25 13.55 -0.24 -0.24
CA ALA A 25 14.62 -1.13 -0.66
C ALA A 25 14.74 -2.24 0.37
N PHE A 26 14.89 -3.47 -0.10
CA PHE A 26 14.97 -4.64 0.76
C PHE A 26 16.36 -5.25 0.73
N ASP A 27 16.65 -6.09 1.73
CA ASP A 27 17.97 -6.67 1.90
C ASP A 27 18.33 -7.69 0.81
N ASP A 28 17.37 -8.11 0.00
CA ASP A 28 17.64 -9.00 -1.13
C ASP A 28 17.95 -8.22 -2.41
N GLY A 29 18.09 -6.91 -2.32
CA GLY A 29 18.37 -6.07 -3.48
C GLY A 29 17.14 -5.55 -4.19
N SER A 30 15.96 -6.00 -3.80
CA SER A 30 14.72 -5.53 -4.43
C SER A 30 14.45 -4.07 -4.06
N ARG A 31 13.95 -3.31 -5.01
CA ARG A 31 13.58 -1.91 -4.80
C ARG A 31 12.23 -1.67 -5.45
N PHE A 32 11.35 -1.01 -4.72
CA PHE A 32 10.01 -0.75 -5.22
C PHE A 32 9.67 0.72 -5.03
N ARG A 33 8.91 1.26 -5.97
CA ARG A 33 8.35 2.60 -5.87
C ARG A 33 6.84 2.43 -5.82
N LEU A 34 6.27 2.68 -4.65
CA LEU A 34 4.87 2.39 -4.38
C LEU A 34 4.09 3.69 -4.28
N PRO A 35 3.24 3.98 -5.27
CA PRO A 35 2.44 5.21 -5.24
C PRO A 35 1.50 5.24 -4.04
N ALA A 36 1.26 6.44 -3.53
CA ALA A 36 0.37 6.62 -2.38
C ALA A 36 -1.02 6.06 -2.66
N GLU A 37 -1.54 6.29 -3.86
CA GLU A 37 -2.86 5.78 -4.22
C GLU A 37 -2.91 4.26 -4.12
N TYR A 38 -1.89 3.60 -4.64
CA TYR A 38 -1.82 2.15 -4.61
C TYR A 38 -1.78 1.64 -3.16
N LEU A 39 -0.94 2.26 -2.33
CA LEU A 39 -0.86 1.88 -0.92
C LEU A 39 -2.18 2.12 -0.21
N ARG A 40 -2.86 3.21 -0.55
CA ARG A 40 -4.14 3.54 0.09
C ARG A 40 -5.24 2.54 -0.25
N VAL A 41 -5.35 2.17 -1.52
CA VAL A 41 -6.42 1.26 -1.93
C VAL A 41 -6.12 -0.19 -1.52
N GLU A 42 -4.86 -0.51 -1.24
CA GLU A 42 -4.46 -1.83 -0.77
C GLU A 42 -4.18 -1.84 0.73
N SER A 43 -4.67 -0.84 1.46
CA SER A 43 -4.41 -0.78 2.89
C SER A 43 -4.81 -2.08 3.58
N PRO A 44 -3.98 -2.58 4.50
CA PRO A 44 -4.31 -3.82 5.23
C PRO A 44 -5.30 -3.59 6.36
N SER A 45 -5.77 -2.36 6.53
CA SER A 45 -6.76 -2.04 7.55
C SER A 45 -8.07 -2.79 7.29
N ALA A 46 -8.78 -3.14 8.37
CA ALA A 46 -10.08 -3.79 8.24
C ALA A 46 -11.09 -2.89 7.52
N GLU A 47 -10.88 -1.57 7.55
CA GLU A 47 -11.74 -0.64 6.81
C GLU A 47 -11.71 -0.92 5.32
N VAL A 48 -10.60 -1.45 4.82
CA VAL A 48 -10.45 -1.76 3.40
C VAL A 48 -10.63 -3.25 3.16
N GLN A 49 -9.97 -4.09 3.96
CA GLN A 49 -9.95 -5.52 3.70
C GLN A 49 -11.21 -6.25 4.17
N GLY A 50 -11.95 -5.65 5.11
CA GLY A 50 -13.11 -6.31 5.68
C GLY A 50 -12.69 -7.37 6.68
N HIS A 51 -13.64 -8.22 7.06
CA HIS A 51 -13.41 -9.23 8.08
C HIS A 51 -13.42 -10.65 7.53
N GLY A 52 -13.45 -10.80 6.21
CA GLY A 52 -13.45 -12.12 5.60
C GLY A 52 -13.35 -12.04 4.10
N PRO A 53 -13.27 -13.22 3.45
CA PRO A 53 -13.16 -13.25 2.00
C PRO A 53 -14.34 -12.55 1.33
N GLY A 54 -14.04 -11.82 0.28
CA GLY A 54 -15.08 -11.13 -0.48
C GLY A 54 -15.58 -9.85 0.15
N GLN A 55 -15.01 -9.43 1.27
CA GLN A 55 -15.47 -8.22 1.95
C GLN A 55 -14.56 -7.02 1.73
N LYS A 56 -13.57 -7.16 0.87
CA LYS A 56 -12.67 -6.05 0.59
C LYS A 56 -13.43 -4.89 -0.06
N THR A 57 -13.22 -3.70 0.48
CA THR A 57 -13.84 -2.48 -0.03
C THR A 57 -13.04 -1.96 -1.22
N LEU A 58 -13.74 -1.65 -2.30
CA LEU A 58 -13.13 -1.04 -3.46
C LEU A 58 -13.10 0.47 -3.23
N VAL A 59 -11.93 0.99 -2.91
CA VAL A 59 -11.77 2.39 -2.51
C VAL A 59 -11.59 3.25 -3.75
N ALA A 60 -12.56 4.12 -4.01
CA ALA A 60 -12.54 4.99 -5.20
C ALA A 60 -12.11 6.40 -4.81
N GLY A 61 -11.83 7.24 -5.81
CA GLY A 61 -11.63 8.65 -5.61
C GLY A 61 -10.33 9.04 -4.92
N ARG A 62 -9.28 8.24 -5.08
CA ARG A 62 -8.03 8.47 -4.35
C ARG A 62 -6.85 8.85 -5.23
N ALA A 63 -7.11 9.29 -6.48
CA ALA A 63 -6.02 9.59 -7.42
C ALA A 63 -5.05 10.65 -6.89
N ARG A 64 -5.51 11.52 -5.98
CA ARG A 64 -4.68 12.61 -5.49
C ARG A 64 -4.21 12.44 -4.06
N VAL A 65 -4.44 11.26 -3.48
CA VAL A 65 -4.06 11.03 -2.10
C VAL A 65 -2.53 11.08 -1.97
N GLY A 66 -2.07 11.66 -0.86
CA GLY A 66 -0.65 11.69 -0.54
C GLY A 66 -0.41 11.07 0.82
N ILE A 67 0.86 10.90 1.16
CA ILE A 67 1.26 10.36 2.45
C ILE A 67 1.79 11.50 3.30
N ILE A 68 1.24 11.69 4.49
CA ILE A 68 1.74 12.71 5.39
C ILE A 68 2.75 12.17 6.39
N GLY A 69 2.76 10.89 6.67
CA GLY A 69 3.74 10.39 7.61
C GLY A 69 3.86 8.90 7.65
N LEU A 70 4.96 8.45 8.22
CA LEU A 70 5.26 7.05 8.46
C LEU A 70 5.60 6.91 9.93
N GLU A 71 5.11 5.85 10.56
CA GLU A 71 5.39 5.59 11.96
C GLU A 71 5.74 4.12 12.14
N PRO A 72 6.95 3.81 12.66
CA PRO A 72 7.32 2.42 12.88
C PRO A 72 6.38 1.76 13.88
N VAL A 73 6.08 0.48 13.63
CA VAL A 73 5.29 -0.33 14.54
C VAL A 73 6.14 -1.54 14.88
N GLY A 74 6.65 -1.56 16.10
CA GLY A 74 7.62 -2.57 16.49
C GLY A 74 8.79 -2.56 15.51
N ASN A 75 9.33 -3.73 15.22
CA ASN A 75 10.40 -3.85 14.23
C ASN A 75 9.91 -4.62 13.00
N TYR A 76 8.58 -4.70 12.80
CA TYR A 76 8.03 -5.56 11.77
C TYR A 76 7.11 -4.85 10.79
N ALA A 77 6.81 -3.56 11.02
CA ALA A 77 5.80 -2.90 10.21
C ALA A 77 5.93 -1.38 10.28
N VAL A 78 5.20 -0.70 9.43
CA VAL A 78 5.09 0.75 9.45
C VAL A 78 3.61 1.12 9.30
N ARG A 79 3.17 2.10 10.10
CA ARG A 79 1.85 2.70 9.92
C ARG A 79 1.99 3.85 8.94
N ILE A 80 1.13 3.89 7.94
CA ILE A 80 1.13 4.97 6.96
C ILE A 80 -0.09 5.84 7.21
N THR A 81 0.14 7.15 7.34
CA THR A 81 -0.94 8.12 7.47
C THR A 81 -1.08 8.86 6.15
N PHE A 82 -2.28 8.82 5.59
CA PHE A 82 -2.58 9.47 4.32
C PHE A 82 -3.27 10.81 4.55
N ASP A 83 -3.23 11.68 3.55
CA ASP A 83 -3.81 13.01 3.69
C ASP A 83 -5.33 13.02 3.63
N ASP A 84 -5.96 11.87 3.36
CA ASP A 84 -7.41 11.73 3.53
C ASP A 84 -7.75 11.26 4.94
N LEU A 85 -6.77 11.30 5.84
CA LEU A 85 -6.86 10.96 7.27
C LEU A 85 -6.99 9.47 7.56
N HIS A 86 -6.87 8.62 6.55
CA HIS A 86 -6.79 7.17 6.79
C HIS A 86 -5.42 6.87 7.41
N SER A 87 -5.41 6.29 8.61
CA SER A 87 -4.17 6.02 9.32
C SER A 87 -4.18 4.69 10.05
N THR A 88 -5.14 3.81 9.75
CA THR A 88 -5.26 2.55 10.46
C THR A 88 -4.53 1.41 9.78
N GLY A 89 -3.92 1.65 8.63
CA GLY A 89 -3.20 0.60 7.91
C GLY A 89 -1.79 0.41 8.46
N ILE A 90 -1.52 -0.80 8.93
CA ILE A 90 -0.20 -1.18 9.42
C ILE A 90 0.39 -2.15 8.40
N TYR A 91 1.40 -1.69 7.67
CA TYR A 91 1.98 -2.43 6.56
C TYR A 91 3.19 -3.20 7.07
N SER A 92 3.06 -4.52 7.17
CA SER A 92 4.20 -5.33 7.54
C SER A 92 5.24 -5.32 6.42
N TRP A 93 6.49 -5.64 6.75
CA TRP A 93 7.53 -5.70 5.73
C TRP A 93 7.17 -6.72 4.66
N ALA A 94 6.60 -7.86 5.07
CA ALA A 94 6.18 -8.89 4.13
C ALA A 94 5.10 -8.38 3.20
N TYR A 95 4.15 -7.61 3.72
CA TYR A 95 3.07 -7.09 2.89
C TYR A 95 3.58 -6.03 1.90
N LEU A 96 4.49 -5.16 2.36
CA LEU A 96 5.09 -4.18 1.45
C LEU A 96 5.85 -4.87 0.32
N TYR A 97 6.55 -5.95 0.64
CA TYR A 97 7.26 -6.72 -0.38
C TYR A 97 6.26 -7.33 -1.38
N GLU A 98 5.19 -7.91 -0.85
CA GLU A 98 4.16 -8.50 -1.69
C GLU A 98 3.52 -7.45 -2.61
N LEU A 99 3.24 -6.27 -2.07
CA LEU A 99 2.68 -5.18 -2.88
C LEU A 99 3.64 -4.75 -3.98
N GLY A 100 4.93 -4.75 -3.66
CA GLY A 100 5.94 -4.41 -4.66
C GLY A 100 5.99 -5.42 -5.78
N VAL A 101 6.03 -6.70 -5.44
CA VAL A 101 6.11 -7.77 -6.43
C VAL A 101 4.85 -7.81 -7.29
N GLU A 102 3.69 -7.60 -6.69
CA GLU A 102 2.42 -7.75 -7.38
C GLU A 102 1.84 -6.43 -7.86
N HIS A 103 2.66 -5.39 -7.90
CA HIS A 103 2.20 -4.03 -8.19
C HIS A 103 1.36 -3.95 -9.47
N GLU A 104 1.91 -4.43 -10.57
CA GLU A 104 1.22 -4.31 -11.84
C GLU A 104 -0.07 -5.13 -11.85
N LYS A 105 -0.01 -6.35 -11.34
CA LYS A 105 -1.16 -7.22 -11.30
C LYS A 105 -2.29 -6.64 -10.46
N ARG A 106 -1.95 -6.17 -9.25
CA ARG A 106 -2.96 -5.60 -8.34
C ARG A 106 -3.53 -4.31 -8.87
N TRP A 107 -2.68 -3.48 -9.47
CA TRP A 107 -3.16 -2.21 -10.01
C TRP A 107 -4.13 -2.43 -11.16
N ARG A 108 -3.81 -3.37 -12.02
CA ARG A 108 -4.69 -3.69 -13.15
C ARG A 108 -6.03 -4.22 -12.67
N ALA A 109 -6.00 -5.09 -11.66
CA ALA A 109 -7.24 -5.62 -11.07
C ALA A 109 -8.07 -4.51 -10.44
N TYR A 110 -7.40 -3.55 -9.79
CA TYR A 110 -8.08 -2.41 -9.18
C TYR A 110 -8.79 -1.57 -10.24
N LEU A 111 -8.09 -1.24 -11.32
CA LEU A 111 -8.69 -0.45 -12.40
C LEU A 111 -9.87 -1.17 -13.03
N TYR A 112 -9.74 -2.47 -13.21
CA TYR A 112 -10.84 -3.26 -13.74
C TYR A 112 -12.04 -3.21 -12.81
N GLY A 113 -11.81 -3.36 -11.50
CA GLY A 113 -12.88 -3.31 -10.53
C GLY A 113 -13.60 -1.99 -10.51
N LEU A 114 -12.86 -0.87 -10.61
CA LEU A 114 -13.47 0.44 -10.67
C LEU A 114 -14.41 0.55 -11.88
N ALA A 115 -13.91 0.15 -13.04
CA ALA A 115 -14.70 0.23 -14.26
C ALA A 115 -15.95 -0.63 -14.17
N ALA A 116 -15.81 -1.84 -13.63
CA ALA A 116 -16.94 -2.77 -13.53
C ALA A 116 -18.03 -2.25 -12.58
N ASN A 117 -17.66 -1.37 -11.65
CA ASN A 117 -18.59 -0.84 -10.66
C ASN A 117 -18.97 0.61 -10.92
N GLY A 118 -18.61 1.16 -12.07
CA GLY A 118 -18.94 2.53 -12.40
C GLY A 118 -18.27 3.56 -11.54
N LEU A 119 -17.12 3.21 -10.97
CA LEU A 119 -16.37 4.08 -10.08
C LEU A 119 -15.16 4.67 -10.79
N SER A 120 -14.56 5.70 -10.18
CA SER A 120 -13.44 6.41 -10.76
C SER A 120 -12.37 6.65 -9.72
N ARG A 121 -11.14 6.81 -10.18
CA ARG A 121 -10.03 7.25 -9.34
C ARG A 121 -10.16 8.72 -8.95
N GLU A 122 -10.88 9.49 -9.74
CA GLU A 122 -10.98 10.93 -9.50
C GLU A 122 -11.81 11.22 -8.25
N PRO A 123 -11.38 12.17 -7.42
CA PRO A 123 -12.13 12.50 -6.21
C PRO A 123 -13.53 13.02 -6.57
N ALA A 124 -14.49 12.68 -5.71
CA ALA A 124 -15.84 13.20 -5.86
C ALA A 124 -15.84 14.70 -5.54
N ARG A 125 -16.78 15.41 -6.13
CA ARG A 125 -16.90 16.83 -5.90
C ARG A 125 -17.84 17.15 -4.77
#